data_3412a6d6778f2d4345d86fb03f972163
#
_entry.id   3412a6d6778f2d4345d86fb03f972163
#
_cell.length_a   1.000
_cell.length_b   1.000
_cell.length_c   1.000
_cell.angle_alpha   90.00
_cell.angle_beta   90.00
_cell.angle_gamma   90.00
#
_symmetry.space_group_name_H-M   'P 1'
#
loop_
_entity.id
_entity.type
_entity.pdbx_description
1 polymer ?
#
loop_
_entity_poly.entity_id
_entity_poly.type
_entity_poly.pdbx_seq_one_letter_code
_entity_poly.pdbx_strand_id
1 'polypeptide(L)'
;ETNGLLKTHIEKITRKNKTQNPDLILVLCICLTQQEQHKQALSVLNKLKHSVNWYVTKMGEDWMIKHDLLQLITHIELENSDLVESLLKRFKRTYKHVIRHENRLQDFLKTVEIIYKYPEEVKGVRFRESVKNLFTTENKAKEDIFMLSYFAWILSKTMHKPLYETTLELL
;
A
#
# COMPACT_ATOMS: atom_id res chain seq x y z
N GLU A 1 -21.59 10.78 -3.83
CA GLU A 1 -22.34 10.91 -2.52
C GLU A 1 -21.89 9.87 -1.48
N THR A 2 -21.61 8.63 -1.84
CA THR A 2 -21.16 7.54 -0.93
C THR A 2 -19.85 7.86 -0.18
N ASN A 3 -18.93 8.58 -0.81
CA ASN A 3 -17.61 8.92 -0.24
C ASN A 3 -17.70 9.92 0.94
N GLY A 4 -18.65 10.83 0.92
CA GLY A 4 -18.89 11.77 2.01
C GLY A 4 -19.40 11.08 3.26
N LEU A 5 -20.28 10.10 3.12
CA LEU A 5 -20.85 9.32 4.21
C LEU A 5 -19.81 8.44 4.91
N LEU A 6 -18.94 7.76 4.13
CA LEU A 6 -17.86 6.92 4.70
C LEU A 6 -16.86 7.78 5.49
N LYS A 7 -16.43 8.90 4.92
CA LYS A 7 -15.52 9.85 5.57
C LYS A 7 -16.12 10.39 6.86
N THR A 8 -17.37 10.83 6.83
CA THR A 8 -18.09 11.36 8.01
C THR A 8 -18.30 10.29 9.08
N HIS A 9 -18.56 9.03 8.67
CA HIS A 9 -18.72 7.91 9.61
C HIS A 9 -17.41 7.54 10.29
N ILE A 10 -16.33 7.47 9.53
CA ILE A 10 -14.99 7.17 10.06
C ILE A 10 -14.50 8.31 10.96
N GLU A 11 -14.75 9.58 10.57
CA GLU A 11 -14.44 10.73 11.43
C GLU A 11 -15.25 10.74 12.73
N LYS A 12 -16.52 10.32 12.71
CA LYS A 12 -17.33 10.16 13.90
C LYS A 12 -16.84 9.03 14.81
N ILE A 13 -16.43 7.90 14.23
CA ILE A 13 -15.87 6.75 14.98
C ILE A 13 -14.54 7.14 15.61
N THR A 14 -13.66 7.84 14.88
CA THR A 14 -12.36 8.31 15.40
C THR A 14 -12.52 9.42 16.45
N ARG A 15 -13.53 10.26 16.37
CA ARG A 15 -13.81 11.29 17.40
C ARG A 15 -14.42 10.71 18.68
N LYS A 16 -15.24 9.66 18.56
CA LYS A 16 -15.91 9.04 19.71
C LYS A 16 -15.00 8.13 20.54
N ASN A 17 -14.03 7.49 19.89
CA ASN A 17 -13.03 6.68 20.56
C ASN A 17 -11.78 7.53 20.79
N LYS A 18 -11.48 7.89 22.04
CA LYS A 18 -10.22 8.55 22.46
C LYS A 18 -8.96 7.73 22.10
N THR A 19 -9.10 6.47 21.78
CA THR A 19 -8.08 5.58 21.22
C THR A 19 -8.29 5.46 19.72
N GLN A 20 -7.41 6.07 18.93
CA GLN A 20 -7.39 5.85 17.48
C GLN A 20 -7.09 4.35 17.24
N ASN A 21 -8.04 3.63 16.65
CA ASN A 21 -7.83 2.25 16.24
C ASN A 21 -6.87 2.24 15.03
N PRO A 22 -5.66 1.66 15.16
CA PRO A 22 -4.67 1.67 14.08
C PRO A 22 -5.17 0.97 12.80
N ASP A 23 -5.97 -0.10 12.92
CA ASP A 23 -6.52 -0.83 11.77
C ASP A 23 -7.46 0.06 10.95
N LEU A 24 -8.33 0.81 11.61
CA LEU A 24 -9.23 1.75 10.93
C LEU A 24 -8.45 2.85 10.20
N ILE A 25 -7.32 3.28 10.74
CA ILE A 25 -6.43 4.24 10.07
C ILE A 25 -5.89 3.65 8.77
N LEU A 26 -5.37 2.41 8.79
CA LEU A 26 -4.86 1.77 7.58
C LEU A 26 -5.98 1.54 6.55
N VAL A 27 -7.15 1.06 6.96
CA VAL A 27 -8.29 0.87 6.06
C VAL A 27 -8.71 2.19 5.42
N LEU A 28 -8.80 3.27 6.21
CA LEU A 28 -9.12 4.60 5.67
C LEU A 28 -8.05 5.07 4.66
N CYS A 29 -6.77 4.84 4.96
CA CYS A 29 -5.69 5.20 4.04
C CYS A 29 -5.81 4.43 2.72
N ILE A 30 -6.14 3.14 2.74
CA ILE A 30 -6.40 2.38 1.51
C ILE A 30 -7.58 2.97 0.73
N CYS A 31 -8.70 3.26 1.40
CA CYS A 31 -9.85 3.87 0.74
C CYS A 31 -9.49 5.22 0.09
N LEU A 32 -8.67 6.03 0.75
CA LEU A 32 -8.20 7.31 0.19
C LEU A 32 -7.22 7.10 -0.97
N THR A 33 -6.34 6.11 -0.88
CA THR A 33 -5.43 5.73 -1.96
C THR A 33 -6.18 5.25 -3.19
N GLN A 34 -7.23 4.43 -3.01
CA GLN A 34 -8.13 3.98 -4.07
C GLN A 34 -8.83 5.15 -4.80
N GLN A 35 -9.02 6.27 -4.11
CA GLN A 35 -9.60 7.50 -4.65
C GLN A 35 -8.54 8.49 -5.13
N GLU A 36 -7.27 8.07 -5.21
CA GLU A 36 -6.13 8.91 -5.60
C GLU A 36 -5.94 10.15 -4.70
N GLN A 37 -6.50 10.11 -3.48
CA GLN A 37 -6.40 11.20 -2.49
C GLN A 37 -5.14 11.06 -1.61
N HIS A 38 -3.97 10.96 -2.23
CA HIS A 38 -2.70 10.59 -1.57
C HIS A 38 -2.28 11.58 -0.47
N LYS A 39 -2.51 12.90 -0.65
CA LYS A 39 -2.24 13.90 0.40
C LYS A 39 -3.09 13.67 1.66
N GLN A 40 -4.35 13.28 1.47
CA GLN A 40 -5.23 12.98 2.59
C GLN A 40 -4.84 11.66 3.25
N ALA A 41 -4.48 10.62 2.46
CA ALA A 41 -3.97 9.36 2.97
C ALA A 41 -2.74 9.57 3.85
N LEU A 42 -1.76 10.36 3.40
CA LEU A 42 -0.58 10.70 4.18
C LEU A 42 -0.94 11.45 5.48
N SER A 43 -1.87 12.42 5.41
CA SER A 43 -2.34 13.13 6.59
C SER A 43 -3.01 12.19 7.63
N VAL A 44 -3.67 11.14 7.16
CA VAL A 44 -4.29 10.12 8.04
C VAL A 44 -3.23 9.20 8.61
N LEU A 45 -2.26 8.71 7.83
CA LEU A 45 -1.12 7.91 8.32
C LEU A 45 -0.35 8.64 9.43
N ASN A 46 -0.13 9.94 9.28
CA ASN A 46 0.58 10.76 10.25
C ASN A 46 -0.18 10.96 11.58
N LYS A 47 -1.41 10.46 11.72
CA LYS A 47 -2.11 10.41 13.01
C LYS A 47 -1.65 9.25 13.90
N LEU A 48 -0.90 8.30 13.37
CA LEU A 48 -0.27 7.23 14.15
C LEU A 48 0.89 7.82 14.96
N LYS A 49 0.74 7.90 16.29
CA LYS A 49 1.64 8.66 17.18
C LYS A 49 2.54 7.78 18.06
N HIS A 50 2.30 6.47 18.08
CA HIS A 50 3.12 5.57 18.88
C HIS A 50 4.44 5.22 18.16
N SER A 51 5.39 4.70 18.91
CA SER A 51 6.64 4.22 18.35
C SER A 51 6.44 2.95 17.50
N VAL A 52 7.38 2.69 16.59
CA VAL A 52 7.39 1.44 15.78
C VAL A 52 7.34 0.22 16.69
N ASN A 53 8.13 0.19 17.77
CA ASN A 53 8.14 -0.93 18.71
C ASN A 53 6.77 -1.15 19.39
N TRP A 54 6.05 -0.09 19.68
CA TRP A 54 4.70 -0.20 20.22
C TRP A 54 3.77 -0.89 19.22
N TYR A 55 3.81 -0.46 17.94
CA TYR A 55 2.96 -1.08 16.91
C TYR A 55 3.34 -2.54 16.64
N VAL A 56 4.63 -2.86 16.56
CA VAL A 56 5.09 -4.26 16.40
C VAL A 56 4.59 -5.12 17.55
N THR A 57 4.66 -4.63 18.79
CA THR A 57 4.23 -5.38 19.98
C THR A 57 2.71 -5.56 20.03
N LYS A 58 1.94 -4.56 19.63
CA LYS A 58 0.47 -4.54 19.76
C LYS A 58 -0.25 -5.06 18.53
N MET A 59 0.26 -4.81 17.35
CA MET A 59 -0.39 -5.09 16.07
C MET A 59 0.31 -6.21 15.29
N GLY A 60 1.55 -6.51 15.64
CA GLY A 60 2.39 -7.48 14.94
C GLY A 60 3.23 -6.86 13.81
N GLU A 61 4.25 -7.62 13.38
CA GLU A 61 5.17 -7.19 12.33
C GLU A 61 4.47 -7.09 10.96
N ASP A 62 3.57 -8.02 10.63
CA ASP A 62 2.79 -8.00 9.37
C ASP A 62 1.99 -6.71 9.21
N TRP A 63 1.45 -6.19 10.31
CA TRP A 63 0.75 -4.92 10.31
C TRP A 63 1.69 -3.76 9.97
N MET A 64 2.90 -3.76 10.53
CA MET A 64 3.91 -2.74 10.23
C MET A 64 4.41 -2.83 8.79
N ILE A 65 4.55 -4.03 8.23
CA ILE A 65 4.87 -4.22 6.82
C ILE A 65 3.80 -3.56 5.94
N LYS A 66 2.51 -3.81 6.21
CA LYS A 66 1.39 -3.19 5.49
C LYS A 66 1.41 -1.67 5.60
N HIS A 67 1.63 -1.15 6.80
CA HIS A 67 1.77 0.29 7.03
C HIS A 67 2.90 0.89 6.21
N ASP A 68 4.10 0.29 6.27
CA ASP A 68 5.29 0.83 5.60
C ASP A 68 5.18 0.72 4.07
N LEU A 69 4.52 -0.32 3.53
CA LEU A 69 4.21 -0.42 2.10
C LEU A 69 3.22 0.65 1.66
N LEU A 70 2.17 0.90 2.46
CA LEU A 70 1.20 1.95 2.16
C LEU A 70 1.85 3.35 2.19
N GLN A 71 2.73 3.59 3.16
CA GLN A 71 3.52 4.82 3.24
C GLN A 71 4.40 4.98 1.99
N LEU A 72 5.08 3.92 1.58
CA LEU A 72 5.94 3.91 0.40
C LEU A 72 5.15 4.25 -0.87
N ILE A 73 4.03 3.55 -1.12
CA ILE A 73 3.14 3.79 -2.26
C ILE A 73 2.66 5.25 -2.25
N THR A 74 2.19 5.74 -1.10
CA THR A 74 1.70 7.11 -0.96
C THR A 74 2.77 8.15 -1.32
N HIS A 75 4.04 7.93 -0.93
CA HIS A 75 5.12 8.84 -1.27
C HIS A 75 5.56 8.73 -2.74
N ILE A 76 5.45 7.56 -3.37
CA ILE A 76 5.67 7.40 -4.81
C ILE A 76 4.63 8.24 -5.58
N GLU A 77 3.36 8.15 -5.21
CA GLU A 77 2.27 8.91 -5.84
C GLU A 77 2.38 10.43 -5.61
N LEU A 78 3.03 10.84 -4.54
CA LEU A 78 3.32 12.24 -4.25
C LEU A 78 4.65 12.74 -4.85
N GLU A 79 5.34 11.88 -5.60
CA GLU A 79 6.63 12.19 -6.27
C GLU A 79 7.73 12.65 -5.29
N ASN A 80 7.70 12.17 -4.05
CA ASN A 80 8.66 12.51 -2.99
C ASN A 80 9.94 11.65 -3.11
N SER A 81 10.71 11.83 -4.18
CA SER A 81 11.81 10.96 -4.60
C SER A 81 12.85 10.64 -3.52
N ASP A 82 13.37 11.65 -2.84
CA ASP A 82 14.40 11.43 -1.80
C ASP A 82 13.88 10.59 -0.64
N LEU A 83 12.61 10.81 -0.29
CA LEU A 83 11.97 10.08 0.79
C LEU A 83 11.67 8.64 0.38
N VAL A 84 11.23 8.40 -0.87
CA VAL A 84 10.96 7.07 -1.41
C VAL A 84 12.24 6.21 -1.35
N GLU A 85 13.38 6.73 -1.76
CA GLU A 85 14.65 5.99 -1.70
C GLU A 85 15.04 5.64 -0.26
N SER A 86 14.89 6.58 0.66
CA SER A 86 15.15 6.37 2.09
C SER A 86 14.21 5.30 2.69
N LEU A 87 12.91 5.36 2.35
CA LEU A 87 11.89 4.40 2.79
C LEU A 87 12.18 3.00 2.26
N LEU A 88 12.53 2.85 0.99
CA LEU A 88 12.90 1.56 0.38
C LEU A 88 14.12 0.94 1.06
N LYS A 89 15.17 1.72 1.28
CA LYS A 89 16.38 1.27 1.99
C LYS A 89 16.05 0.82 3.41
N ARG A 90 15.26 1.62 4.14
CA ARG A 90 14.81 1.30 5.49
C ARG A 90 14.00 0.02 5.50
N PHE A 91 13.00 -0.11 4.62
CA PHE A 91 12.14 -1.28 4.50
C PHE A 91 12.94 -2.56 4.28
N LYS A 92 13.82 -2.57 3.28
CA LYS A 92 14.68 -3.73 2.96
C LYS A 92 15.60 -4.13 4.10
N ARG A 93 16.11 -3.16 4.86
CA ARG A 93 16.95 -3.41 6.04
C ARG A 93 16.15 -3.99 7.20
N THR A 94 15.01 -3.39 7.51
CA THR A 94 14.18 -3.76 8.66
C THR A 94 13.56 -5.14 8.47
N TYR A 95 13.00 -5.43 7.31
CA TYR A 95 12.27 -6.67 7.02
C TYR A 95 13.09 -7.68 6.22
N LYS A 96 14.42 -7.61 6.31
CA LYS A 96 15.34 -8.50 5.56
C LYS A 96 15.04 -9.98 5.78
N HIS A 97 14.68 -10.37 7.00
CA HIS A 97 14.34 -11.74 7.36
C HIS A 97 13.04 -12.20 6.69
N VAL A 98 11.99 -11.36 6.66
CA VAL A 98 10.74 -11.67 5.98
C VAL A 98 10.95 -11.75 4.46
N ILE A 99 11.62 -10.74 3.89
CA ILE A 99 11.87 -10.66 2.44
C ILE A 99 12.62 -11.89 1.93
N ARG A 100 13.52 -12.48 2.72
CA ARG A 100 14.27 -13.69 2.32
C ARG A 100 13.40 -14.94 2.14
N HIS A 101 12.30 -15.02 2.84
CA HIS A 101 11.42 -16.20 2.87
C HIS A 101 10.13 -15.99 2.05
N GLU A 102 9.82 -14.75 1.68
CA GLU A 102 8.59 -14.36 1.00
C GLU A 102 8.88 -13.89 -0.43
N ASN A 103 8.89 -14.82 -1.38
CA ASN A 103 9.17 -14.52 -2.79
C ASN A 103 8.24 -13.45 -3.36
N ARG A 104 6.95 -13.46 -2.99
CA ARG A 104 5.97 -12.46 -3.44
C ARG A 104 6.36 -11.05 -2.99
N LEU A 105 6.81 -10.89 -1.74
CA LEU A 105 7.25 -9.58 -1.25
C LEU A 105 8.53 -9.12 -1.95
N GLN A 106 9.45 -10.06 -2.26
CA GLN A 106 10.64 -9.73 -3.06
C GLN A 106 10.27 -9.18 -4.42
N ASP A 107 9.38 -9.88 -5.13
CA ASP A 107 8.99 -9.51 -6.48
C ASP A 107 8.15 -8.24 -6.50
N PHE A 108 7.29 -8.06 -5.50
CA PHE A 108 6.58 -6.80 -5.27
C PHE A 108 7.56 -5.63 -5.14
N LEU A 109 8.57 -5.75 -4.27
CA LEU A 109 9.56 -4.67 -4.04
C LEU A 109 10.42 -4.39 -5.28
N LYS A 110 10.80 -5.42 -6.05
CA LYS A 110 11.49 -5.23 -7.35
C LYS A 110 10.62 -4.43 -8.32
N THR A 111 9.33 -4.78 -8.39
CA THR A 111 8.38 -4.11 -9.27
C THR A 111 8.17 -2.65 -8.85
N VAL A 112 8.04 -2.39 -7.54
CA VAL A 112 7.96 -1.02 -6.99
C VAL A 112 9.22 -0.21 -7.33
N GLU A 113 10.40 -0.82 -7.25
CA GLU A 113 11.65 -0.14 -7.64
C GLU A 113 11.68 0.23 -9.12
N ILE A 114 11.18 -0.64 -10.01
CA ILE A 114 11.09 -0.34 -11.44
C ILE A 114 10.11 0.81 -11.67
N ILE A 115 8.93 0.77 -11.05
CA ILE A 115 7.92 1.85 -11.18
C ILE A 115 8.50 3.19 -10.75
N TYR A 116 9.30 3.19 -9.69
CA TYR A 116 9.88 4.42 -9.16
C TYR A 116 11.09 4.91 -9.95
N LYS A 117 12.05 4.01 -10.28
CA LYS A 117 13.34 4.39 -10.88
C LYS A 117 13.30 4.48 -12.40
N TYR A 118 12.44 3.68 -13.02
CA TYR A 118 12.38 3.50 -14.48
C TYR A 118 10.93 3.57 -14.99
N PRO A 119 10.23 4.70 -14.77
CA PRO A 119 8.81 4.82 -15.12
C PRO A 119 8.51 4.55 -16.61
N GLU A 120 9.48 4.75 -17.49
CA GLU A 120 9.33 4.44 -18.92
C GLU A 120 9.29 2.93 -19.20
N GLU A 121 9.96 2.11 -18.38
CA GLU A 121 9.93 0.65 -18.52
C GLU A 121 8.57 0.05 -18.20
N VAL A 122 7.79 0.73 -17.34
CA VAL A 122 6.45 0.31 -16.92
C VAL A 122 5.48 0.20 -18.11
N LYS A 123 5.70 0.98 -19.16
CA LYS A 123 4.89 0.97 -20.41
C LYS A 123 5.20 -0.23 -21.29
N GLY A 124 6.31 -0.93 -21.04
CA GLY A 124 6.79 -2.03 -21.86
C GLY A 124 5.97 -3.32 -21.74
N VAL A 125 5.87 -4.08 -22.84
CA VAL A 125 5.15 -5.36 -22.87
C VAL A 125 5.76 -6.36 -21.88
N ARG A 126 7.09 -6.42 -21.82
CA ARG A 126 7.81 -7.34 -20.90
C ARG A 126 7.50 -7.07 -19.42
N PHE A 127 7.44 -5.80 -19.04
CA PHE A 127 7.09 -5.44 -17.67
C PHE A 127 5.65 -5.84 -17.36
N ARG A 128 4.73 -5.60 -18.28
CA ARG A 128 3.33 -5.98 -18.14
C ARG A 128 3.13 -7.49 -17.98
N GLU A 129 3.88 -8.30 -18.73
CA GLU A 129 3.87 -9.75 -18.62
C GLU A 129 4.45 -10.22 -17.28
N SER A 130 5.56 -9.63 -16.83
CA SER A 130 6.14 -9.96 -15.52
C SER A 130 5.18 -9.66 -14.37
N VAL A 131 4.49 -8.54 -14.42
CA VAL A 131 3.47 -8.17 -13.42
C VAL A 131 2.30 -9.16 -13.43
N LYS A 132 1.78 -9.55 -14.60
CA LYS A 132 0.72 -10.56 -14.68
C LYS A 132 1.10 -11.88 -13.99
N ASN A 133 2.35 -12.32 -14.15
CA ASN A 133 2.83 -13.55 -13.52
C ASN A 133 2.89 -13.47 -11.99
N LEU A 134 3.01 -12.26 -11.40
CA LEU A 134 2.92 -12.07 -9.95
C LEU A 134 1.52 -12.38 -9.40
N PHE A 135 0.48 -12.33 -10.25
CA PHE A 135 -0.93 -12.50 -9.87
C PHE A 135 -1.51 -13.88 -10.19
N THR A 136 -0.77 -14.74 -10.87
CA THR A 136 -1.20 -16.10 -11.19
C THR A 136 -1.09 -17.05 -9.99
N THR A 137 -1.62 -16.66 -8.83
CA THR A 137 -1.67 -17.55 -7.68
C THR A 137 -3.06 -18.18 -7.51
N GLU A 138 -3.05 -19.48 -7.28
CA GLU A 138 -4.21 -20.35 -7.13
C GLU A 138 -5.18 -20.01 -5.97
N ASN A 139 -4.91 -18.92 -5.23
CA ASN A 139 -5.63 -18.57 -4.01
C ASN A 139 -6.15 -17.11 -3.95
N LYS A 140 -6.72 -16.59 -5.05
CA LYS A 140 -7.34 -15.25 -5.05
C LYS A 140 -8.35 -15.04 -3.92
N ALA A 141 -9.12 -16.06 -3.58
CA ALA A 141 -10.18 -16.00 -2.56
C ALA A 141 -9.68 -15.88 -1.10
N LYS A 142 -8.39 -15.98 -0.86
CA LYS A 142 -7.78 -15.91 0.49
C LYS A 142 -6.85 -14.71 0.68
N GLU A 143 -6.79 -13.81 -0.29
CA GLU A 143 -5.89 -12.66 -0.18
C GLU A 143 -6.42 -11.63 0.79
N ASP A 144 -5.50 -11.13 1.60
CA ASP A 144 -5.71 -9.96 2.44
C ASP A 144 -5.98 -8.72 1.56
N ILE A 145 -7.01 -7.98 1.89
CA ILE A 145 -7.43 -6.77 1.16
C ILE A 145 -6.30 -5.73 0.99
N PHE A 146 -5.36 -5.69 1.93
CA PHE A 146 -4.21 -4.79 1.86
C PHE A 146 -3.28 -5.22 0.72
N MET A 147 -2.91 -6.49 0.68
CA MET A 147 -2.06 -7.03 -0.40
C MET A 147 -2.76 -6.91 -1.74
N LEU A 148 -4.06 -7.20 -1.80
CA LEU A 148 -4.86 -7.00 -3.01
C LEU A 148 -4.78 -5.54 -3.51
N SER A 149 -4.92 -4.57 -2.60
CA SER A 149 -4.84 -3.14 -2.94
C SER A 149 -3.46 -2.74 -3.46
N TYR A 150 -2.39 -3.29 -2.90
CA TYR A 150 -1.02 -3.01 -3.34
C TYR A 150 -0.75 -3.60 -4.73
N PHE A 151 -1.24 -4.80 -4.99
CA PHE A 151 -1.17 -5.40 -6.31
C PHE A 151 -2.02 -4.64 -7.33
N ALA A 152 -3.24 -4.24 -6.97
CA ALA A 152 -4.08 -3.40 -7.82
C ALA A 152 -3.35 -2.11 -8.20
N TRP A 153 -2.62 -1.51 -7.27
CA TRP A 153 -1.81 -0.32 -7.53
C TRP A 153 -0.74 -0.59 -8.60
N ILE A 154 0.02 -1.68 -8.50
CA ILE A 154 1.00 -2.06 -9.54
C ILE A 154 0.31 -2.23 -10.91
N LEU A 155 -0.80 -2.96 -10.94
CA LEU A 155 -1.55 -3.19 -12.18
C LEU A 155 -2.09 -1.89 -12.78
N SER A 156 -2.62 -0.99 -11.97
CA SER A 156 -3.12 0.30 -12.43
C SER A 156 -2.04 1.10 -13.16
N LYS A 157 -0.80 1.07 -12.64
CA LYS A 157 0.36 1.72 -13.30
C LYS A 157 0.72 1.07 -14.64
N THR A 158 0.65 -0.26 -14.73
CA THR A 158 0.99 -0.99 -15.96
C THR A 158 -0.09 -0.92 -17.03
N MET A 159 -1.35 -0.84 -16.61
CA MET A 159 -2.51 -0.85 -17.51
C MET A 159 -3.03 0.55 -17.83
N HIS A 160 -2.51 1.60 -17.18
CA HIS A 160 -3.00 2.97 -17.26
C HIS A 160 -4.51 3.07 -16.97
N LYS A 161 -4.98 2.30 -16.00
CA LYS A 161 -6.37 2.29 -15.53
C LYS A 161 -6.49 2.96 -14.17
N PRO A 162 -7.64 3.54 -13.83
CA PRO A 162 -7.91 4.02 -12.48
C PRO A 162 -7.72 2.90 -11.44
N LEU A 163 -7.11 3.23 -10.31
CA LEU A 163 -6.80 2.26 -9.28
C LEU A 163 -8.04 1.54 -8.75
N TYR A 164 -9.13 2.27 -8.54
CA TYR A 164 -10.38 1.71 -8.04
C TYR A 164 -10.97 0.66 -9.00
N GLU A 165 -11.00 0.96 -10.31
CA GLU A 165 -11.49 0.02 -11.34
C GLU A 165 -10.62 -1.23 -11.39
N THR A 166 -9.29 -1.04 -11.35
CA THR A 166 -8.33 -2.16 -11.31
C THR A 166 -8.53 -3.04 -10.09
N THR A 167 -8.86 -2.45 -8.93
CA THR A 167 -9.14 -3.21 -7.71
C THR A 167 -10.40 -4.05 -7.84
N LEU A 168 -11.46 -3.49 -8.45
CA LEU A 168 -12.70 -4.24 -8.70
C LEU A 168 -12.51 -5.42 -9.65
N GLU A 169 -11.62 -5.31 -10.63
CA GLU A 169 -11.29 -6.42 -11.55
C GLU A 169 -10.53 -7.58 -10.85
N LEU A 170 -9.94 -7.35 -9.70
CA LEU A 170 -9.21 -8.35 -8.91
C LEU A 170 -10.09 -9.06 -7.88
N LEU A 171 -11.21 -8.46 -7.47
CA LEU A 171 -12.18 -9.04 -6.54
C LEU A 171 -13.05 -10.09 -7.22
#